data_a146d1a94ed06a8d4b0e06d9077e9722
#
_entry.id   a146d1a94ed06a8d4b0e06d9077e9722
#
_cell.length_a   1.000
_cell.length_b   1.000
_cell.length_c   1.000
_cell.angle_alpha   90.00
_cell.angle_beta   90.00
_cell.angle_gamma   90.00
#
_symmetry.space_group_name_H-M   'P 1'
#
loop_
_entity.id
_entity.type
_entity.pdbx_description
1 polymer ?
#
loop_
_entity_poly.entity_id
_entity_poly.type
_entity_poly.pdbx_seq_one_letter_code
_entity_poly.pdbx_strand_id
1 'polypeptide(L)'
;MKQLTIERSAVIILFALLFALATFIPVDTDTWWHIRSGEYTLTHGMIYADPFSFTKAGVPWINHSWGAQIIIYGMWRLAGNFGLAVYVSALATAGMAMIYRMSPGSVYLRMFTLVIGAATAAVFWSPRPQMISFFLSTVILYLLYLHKRRRIDRLWLIPVIIGLWGNLHAGFSIGFIFLFGSIAGEILGHIFNPSGEYVVPWPGVRKLVIVTLVSIAALVINPYGLQMLGVPFQTVSIGALQNFIQEWNSPNFHERQTWSFVILLLGLLGAIGASNKRLDWTDFVLVSGTTFMSLLAGRNISVFAVVATPILTYHLDAILTERGWMIRPVRRITPRMARLNAILVGVVLLGALAKVLLVLDVKTVTKAQADLLPVKVTEHLKTTGLTGPMFNSYNWGGYLMFALPNIPVFVDGRTDLYGDDFLTNDYFATATGGPDWRATLDKYKINLVVMEAQSGLAHALRSAPGWMLDYEDSMAVVFVRVNKI
;
A
#
# COMPACT_ATOMS: atom_id res chain seq x y z
N MET A 1 -38.02 -10.57 -8.20
CA MET A 1 -36.64 -10.08 -8.43
C MET A 1 -36.69 -8.60 -8.76
N LYS A 2 -35.90 -7.76 -8.08
CA LYS A 2 -35.81 -6.32 -8.41
C LYS A 2 -35.22 -6.21 -9.82
N GLN A 3 -35.90 -5.51 -10.74
CA GLN A 3 -35.44 -5.33 -12.11
C GLN A 3 -34.05 -4.67 -12.16
N LEU A 4 -33.19 -5.13 -13.07
CA LEU A 4 -31.83 -4.61 -13.25
C LEU A 4 -31.87 -3.28 -14.03
N THR A 5 -31.82 -2.17 -13.30
CA THR A 5 -31.80 -0.83 -13.89
C THR A 5 -30.44 -0.52 -14.55
N ILE A 6 -30.39 0.49 -15.43
CA ILE A 6 -29.13 0.96 -16.04
C ILE A 6 -28.14 1.36 -14.96
N GLU A 7 -28.57 2.09 -13.92
CA GLU A 7 -27.73 2.54 -12.84
C GLU A 7 -27.17 1.36 -12.02
N ARG A 8 -27.99 0.34 -11.72
CA ARG A 8 -27.53 -0.87 -11.02
C ARG A 8 -26.52 -1.63 -11.85
N SER A 9 -26.80 -1.78 -13.15
CA SER A 9 -25.89 -2.43 -14.09
C SER A 9 -24.56 -1.71 -14.15
N ALA A 10 -24.58 -0.37 -14.26
CA ALA A 10 -23.40 0.48 -14.29
C ALA A 10 -22.55 0.30 -13.01
N VAL A 11 -23.16 0.27 -11.82
CA VAL A 11 -22.46 0.04 -10.55
C VAL A 11 -21.84 -1.36 -10.50
N ILE A 12 -22.57 -2.41 -10.91
CA ILE A 12 -22.04 -3.78 -10.96
C ILE A 12 -20.84 -3.84 -11.90
N ILE A 13 -20.96 -3.26 -13.10
CA ILE A 13 -19.89 -3.20 -14.09
C ILE A 13 -18.68 -2.45 -13.53
N LEU A 14 -18.89 -1.30 -12.91
CA LEU A 14 -17.80 -0.51 -12.29
C LEU A 14 -17.00 -1.35 -11.30
N PHE A 15 -17.66 -1.98 -10.34
CA PHE A 15 -16.96 -2.74 -9.31
C PHE A 15 -16.35 -4.04 -9.84
N ALA A 16 -16.96 -4.67 -10.84
CA ALA A 16 -16.36 -5.82 -11.53
C ALA A 16 -15.07 -5.40 -12.26
N LEU A 17 -15.10 -4.28 -12.97
CA LEU A 17 -13.92 -3.76 -13.67
C LEU A 17 -12.85 -3.28 -12.68
N LEU A 18 -13.22 -2.60 -11.58
CA LEU A 18 -12.26 -2.23 -10.54
C LEU A 18 -11.56 -3.45 -9.94
N PHE A 19 -12.32 -4.50 -9.62
CA PHE A 19 -11.74 -5.76 -9.13
C PHE A 19 -10.78 -6.36 -10.16
N ALA A 20 -11.21 -6.46 -11.40
CA ALA A 20 -10.38 -7.03 -12.46
C ALA A 20 -9.14 -6.16 -12.74
N LEU A 21 -9.26 -4.84 -12.73
CA LEU A 21 -8.13 -3.92 -12.94
C LEU A 21 -7.16 -3.95 -11.76
N ALA A 22 -7.63 -4.10 -10.53
CA ALA A 22 -6.80 -4.25 -9.34
C ALA A 22 -6.11 -5.63 -9.24
N THR A 23 -6.44 -6.57 -10.14
CA THR A 23 -5.74 -7.85 -10.23
C THR A 23 -4.43 -7.66 -11.01
N PHE A 24 -3.32 -7.66 -10.30
CA PHE A 24 -1.95 -7.57 -10.84
C PHE A 24 -1.19 -8.87 -10.62
N ILE A 25 -0.13 -9.07 -11.39
CA ILE A 25 0.85 -10.12 -11.12
C ILE A 25 1.64 -9.73 -9.87
N PRO A 26 1.74 -10.61 -8.85
CA PRO A 26 2.52 -10.33 -7.65
C PRO A 26 4.02 -10.36 -7.94
N VAL A 27 4.61 -9.19 -8.18
CA VAL A 27 6.05 -9.01 -8.47
C VAL A 27 6.74 -8.07 -7.47
N ASP A 28 6.00 -7.50 -6.52
CA ASP A 28 6.55 -6.64 -5.47
C ASP A 28 7.55 -7.43 -4.61
N THR A 29 8.75 -6.87 -4.47
CA THR A 29 9.87 -7.52 -3.81
C THR A 29 9.65 -7.76 -2.31
N ASP A 30 8.87 -6.88 -1.66
CA ASP A 30 8.58 -6.98 -0.24
C ASP A 30 7.54 -8.05 0.09
N THR A 31 6.69 -8.43 -0.86
CA THR A 31 5.66 -9.47 -0.67
C THR A 31 6.25 -10.74 -0.06
N TRP A 32 7.44 -11.11 -0.47
CA TRP A 32 8.06 -12.39 -0.15
C TRP A 32 8.53 -12.48 1.30
N TRP A 33 9.13 -11.41 1.85
CA TRP A 33 9.49 -11.41 3.26
C TRP A 33 8.25 -11.34 4.17
N HIS A 34 7.15 -10.71 3.71
CA HIS A 34 5.88 -10.76 4.44
C HIS A 34 5.32 -12.19 4.48
N ILE A 35 5.37 -12.92 3.36
CA ILE A 35 4.95 -14.33 3.33
C ILE A 35 5.82 -15.15 4.29
N ARG A 36 7.15 -14.99 4.23
CA ARG A 36 8.08 -15.73 5.08
C ARG A 36 7.91 -15.41 6.57
N SER A 37 7.70 -14.16 6.91
CA SER A 37 7.43 -13.75 8.30
C SER A 37 6.09 -14.29 8.82
N GLY A 38 5.06 -14.33 7.97
CA GLY A 38 3.77 -14.94 8.30
C GLY A 38 3.87 -16.44 8.55
N GLU A 39 4.60 -17.15 7.70
CA GLU A 39 4.91 -18.56 7.87
C GLU A 39 5.65 -18.81 9.19
N TYR A 40 6.72 -18.04 9.44
CA TYR A 40 7.53 -18.16 10.66
C TYR A 40 6.70 -17.92 11.92
N THR A 41 5.87 -16.89 11.91
CA THR A 41 4.99 -16.55 13.05
C THR A 41 4.03 -17.70 13.37
N LEU A 42 3.50 -18.38 12.36
CA LEU A 42 2.59 -19.53 12.58
C LEU A 42 3.32 -20.79 13.06
N THR A 43 4.57 -20.98 12.68
CA THR A 43 5.30 -22.21 12.97
C THR A 43 6.20 -22.11 14.21
N HIS A 44 6.70 -20.90 14.54
CA HIS A 44 7.66 -20.68 15.63
C HIS A 44 7.17 -19.68 16.68
N GLY A 45 6.01 -19.03 16.45
CA GLY A 45 5.48 -17.99 17.34
C GLY A 45 5.90 -16.57 16.95
N MET A 46 5.60 -15.61 17.83
CA MET A 46 5.84 -14.17 17.58
C MET A 46 7.33 -13.85 17.39
N ILE A 47 7.60 -12.99 16.41
CA ILE A 47 8.95 -12.52 16.10
C ILE A 47 9.25 -11.30 16.96
N TYR A 48 10.04 -11.44 18.00
CA TYR A 48 10.52 -10.34 18.85
C TYR A 48 11.97 -9.93 18.52
N ALA A 49 12.69 -10.78 17.79
CA ALA A 49 14.04 -10.53 17.34
C ALA A 49 14.24 -11.15 15.94
N ASP A 50 15.17 -10.64 15.16
CA ASP A 50 15.37 -11.09 13.76
C ASP A 50 15.87 -12.53 13.66
N PRO A 51 15.11 -13.43 12.98
CA PRO A 51 15.54 -14.81 12.73
C PRO A 51 16.04 -15.02 11.29
N PHE A 52 16.08 -14.00 10.42
CA PHE A 52 16.22 -14.20 8.98
C PHE A 52 17.53 -13.69 8.40
N SER A 53 18.09 -12.61 8.94
CA SER A 53 19.38 -12.10 8.50
C SER A 53 20.50 -12.52 9.45
N PHE A 54 21.71 -12.71 8.94
CA PHE A 54 22.84 -12.97 9.81
C PHE A 54 23.49 -11.67 10.34
N THR A 55 23.27 -10.55 9.67
CA THR A 55 23.80 -9.24 10.06
C THR A 55 23.07 -8.64 11.27
N LYS A 56 21.81 -8.99 11.46
CA LYS A 56 20.95 -8.55 12.57
C LYS A 56 20.37 -9.73 13.37
N ALA A 57 20.99 -10.90 13.27
CA ALA A 57 20.51 -12.09 13.98
C ALA A 57 20.34 -11.82 15.49
N GLY A 58 19.14 -12.06 16.01
CA GLY A 58 18.80 -11.86 17.41
C GLY A 58 18.62 -10.41 17.85
N VAL A 59 18.76 -9.44 16.95
CA VAL A 59 18.46 -8.02 17.25
C VAL A 59 16.96 -7.85 17.47
N PRO A 60 16.51 -7.18 18.55
CA PRO A 60 15.11 -6.93 18.79
C PRO A 60 14.45 -6.19 17.62
N TRP A 61 13.28 -6.69 17.19
CA TRP A 61 12.53 -6.11 16.08
C TRP A 61 11.04 -6.09 16.39
N ILE A 62 10.40 -4.94 16.11
CA ILE A 62 8.96 -4.76 16.24
C ILE A 62 8.31 -5.14 14.93
N ASN A 63 7.84 -6.38 14.79
CA ASN A 63 7.10 -6.81 13.61
C ASN A 63 5.69 -6.22 13.60
N HIS A 64 5.58 -4.95 13.28
CA HIS A 64 4.35 -4.16 13.29
C HIS A 64 3.27 -4.62 12.29
N SER A 65 3.55 -5.66 11.50
CA SER A 65 2.63 -6.17 10.45
C SER A 65 2.31 -7.66 10.63
N TRP A 66 2.60 -8.25 11.79
CA TRP A 66 2.52 -9.68 12.03
C TRP A 66 1.17 -10.32 11.64
N GLY A 67 0.06 -9.67 11.97
CA GLY A 67 -1.27 -10.21 11.65
C GLY A 67 -1.58 -10.16 10.15
N ALA A 68 -1.17 -9.08 9.45
CA ALA A 68 -1.31 -9.00 8.00
C ALA A 68 -0.43 -10.03 7.28
N GLN A 69 0.78 -10.29 7.79
CA GLN A 69 1.69 -11.29 7.24
C GLN A 69 1.10 -12.70 7.32
N ILE A 70 0.41 -13.05 8.41
CA ILE A 70 -0.33 -14.31 8.54
C ILE A 70 -1.45 -14.39 7.49
N ILE A 71 -2.20 -13.31 7.28
CA ILE A 71 -3.26 -13.26 6.25
C ILE A 71 -2.65 -13.45 4.86
N ILE A 72 -1.59 -12.72 4.52
CA ILE A 72 -0.91 -12.79 3.22
C ILE A 72 -0.35 -14.20 2.99
N TYR A 73 0.33 -14.78 3.99
CA TYR A 73 0.80 -16.18 3.91
C TYR A 73 -0.35 -17.16 3.72
N GLY A 74 -1.47 -16.99 4.45
CA GLY A 74 -2.65 -17.83 4.30
C GLY A 74 -3.25 -17.76 2.89
N MET A 75 -3.37 -16.56 2.32
CA MET A 75 -3.84 -16.37 0.94
C MET A 75 -2.91 -17.00 -0.08
N TRP A 76 -1.59 -16.81 0.12
CA TRP A 76 -0.58 -17.45 -0.74
C TRP A 76 -0.61 -18.99 -0.63
N ARG A 77 -0.70 -19.54 0.58
CA ARG A 77 -0.75 -20.99 0.80
C ARG A 77 -2.01 -21.64 0.21
N LEU A 78 -3.15 -20.94 0.26
CA LEU A 78 -4.42 -21.45 -0.28
C LEU A 78 -4.44 -21.47 -1.81
N ALA A 79 -3.93 -20.44 -2.47
CA ALA A 79 -4.09 -20.26 -3.90
C ALA A 79 -2.90 -19.60 -4.61
N GLY A 80 -1.70 -19.58 -4.01
CA GLY A 80 -0.49 -19.01 -4.60
C GLY A 80 -0.66 -17.55 -5.03
N ASN A 81 -0.16 -17.24 -6.23
CA ASN A 81 -0.25 -15.89 -6.80
C ASN A 81 -1.71 -15.42 -7.01
N PHE A 82 -2.64 -16.35 -7.27
CA PHE A 82 -4.07 -16.02 -7.36
C PHE A 82 -4.61 -15.53 -6.02
N GLY A 83 -4.25 -16.17 -4.92
CA GLY A 83 -4.63 -15.74 -3.57
C GLY A 83 -4.14 -14.33 -3.25
N LEU A 84 -2.88 -14.01 -3.59
CA LEU A 84 -2.31 -12.67 -3.41
C LEU A 84 -3.04 -11.60 -4.25
N ALA A 85 -3.35 -11.93 -5.50
CA ALA A 85 -4.08 -11.01 -6.37
C ALA A 85 -5.52 -10.77 -5.87
N VAL A 86 -6.21 -11.80 -5.38
CA VAL A 86 -7.54 -11.67 -4.75
C VAL A 86 -7.47 -10.81 -3.49
N TYR A 87 -6.44 -10.97 -2.65
CA TYR A 87 -6.21 -10.13 -1.47
C TYR A 87 -6.15 -8.64 -1.84
N VAL A 88 -5.35 -8.28 -2.85
CA VAL A 88 -5.24 -6.89 -3.32
C VAL A 88 -6.57 -6.40 -3.89
N SER A 89 -7.15 -7.16 -4.83
CA SER A 89 -8.37 -6.75 -5.55
C SER A 89 -9.58 -6.61 -4.63
N ALA A 90 -9.73 -7.50 -3.65
CA ALA A 90 -10.82 -7.43 -2.69
C ALA A 90 -10.72 -6.20 -1.79
N LEU A 91 -9.53 -5.92 -1.22
CA LEU A 91 -9.32 -4.76 -0.34
C LEU A 91 -9.42 -3.45 -1.12
N ALA A 92 -8.86 -3.37 -2.34
CA ALA A 92 -8.98 -2.21 -3.21
C ALA A 92 -10.44 -1.92 -3.54
N THR A 93 -11.18 -2.94 -4.01
CA THR A 93 -12.60 -2.80 -4.38
C THR A 93 -13.47 -2.43 -3.17
N ALA A 94 -13.22 -3.04 -2.01
CA ALA A 94 -13.94 -2.73 -0.77
C ALA A 94 -13.67 -1.29 -0.30
N GLY A 95 -12.41 -0.83 -0.36
CA GLY A 95 -12.05 0.56 -0.06
C GLY A 95 -12.75 1.55 -1.01
N MET A 96 -12.69 1.28 -2.32
CA MET A 96 -13.38 2.10 -3.31
C MET A 96 -14.91 2.09 -3.12
N ALA A 97 -15.50 0.99 -2.60
CA ALA A 97 -16.93 0.96 -2.26
C ALA A 97 -17.27 1.88 -1.06
N MET A 98 -16.38 2.04 -0.08
CA MET A 98 -16.57 3.02 1.00
C MET A 98 -16.52 4.45 0.44
N ILE A 99 -15.56 4.77 -0.44
CA ILE A 99 -15.46 6.07 -1.11
C ILE A 99 -16.72 6.34 -1.93
N TYR A 100 -17.21 5.37 -2.70
CA TYR A 100 -18.46 5.48 -3.45
C TYR A 100 -19.67 5.82 -2.55
N ARG A 101 -19.72 5.28 -1.34
CA ARG A 101 -20.79 5.58 -0.36
C ARG A 101 -20.69 6.97 0.25
N MET A 102 -19.50 7.53 0.33
CA MET A 102 -19.29 8.91 0.79
C MET A 102 -19.57 9.95 -0.31
N SER A 103 -19.50 9.55 -1.57
CA SER A 103 -19.67 10.42 -2.73
C SER A 103 -21.15 10.73 -2.99
N PRO A 104 -21.60 12.01 -3.02
CA PRO A 104 -22.97 12.39 -3.34
C PRO A 104 -23.23 12.39 -4.85
N GLY A 105 -24.44 12.75 -5.25
CA GLY A 105 -24.83 12.99 -6.64
C GLY A 105 -25.29 11.76 -7.40
N SER A 106 -25.37 11.90 -8.73
CA SER A 106 -25.82 10.85 -9.63
C SER A 106 -24.85 9.65 -9.67
N VAL A 107 -25.37 8.47 -10.01
CA VAL A 107 -24.54 7.24 -10.17
C VAL A 107 -23.39 7.50 -11.14
N TYR A 108 -23.62 8.18 -12.24
CA TYR A 108 -22.61 8.43 -13.29
C TYR A 108 -21.51 9.37 -12.79
N LEU A 109 -21.86 10.43 -12.04
CA LEU A 109 -20.88 11.32 -11.44
C LEU A 109 -19.99 10.57 -10.44
N ARG A 110 -20.60 9.76 -9.55
CA ARG A 110 -19.86 8.93 -8.60
C ARG A 110 -18.91 7.96 -9.30
N MET A 111 -19.36 7.35 -10.40
CA MET A 111 -18.52 6.43 -11.20
C MET A 111 -17.34 7.18 -11.80
N PHE A 112 -17.58 8.34 -12.40
CA PHE A 112 -16.54 9.18 -13.01
C PHE A 112 -15.45 9.57 -12.00
N THR A 113 -15.83 10.15 -10.88
CA THR A 113 -14.87 10.56 -9.84
C THR A 113 -14.19 9.37 -9.19
N LEU A 114 -14.91 8.23 -9.00
CA LEU A 114 -14.34 7.03 -8.43
C LEU A 114 -13.25 6.41 -9.33
N VAL A 115 -13.42 6.47 -10.65
CA VAL A 115 -12.39 5.98 -11.59
C VAL A 115 -11.11 6.82 -11.47
N ILE A 116 -11.22 8.15 -11.38
CA ILE A 116 -10.06 9.02 -11.16
C ILE A 116 -9.41 8.72 -9.81
N GLY A 117 -10.21 8.60 -8.74
CA GLY A 117 -9.73 8.25 -7.41
C GLY A 117 -9.04 6.88 -7.37
N ALA A 118 -9.62 5.87 -8.05
CA ALA A 118 -9.04 4.55 -8.15
C ALA A 118 -7.71 4.55 -8.92
N ALA A 119 -7.64 5.25 -10.06
CA ALA A 119 -6.40 5.40 -10.83
C ALA A 119 -5.31 6.09 -9.99
N THR A 120 -5.69 7.07 -9.16
CA THR A 120 -4.78 7.75 -8.25
C THR A 120 -4.30 6.84 -7.12
N ALA A 121 -5.20 6.05 -6.51
CA ALA A 121 -4.86 5.17 -5.40
C ALA A 121 -4.07 3.93 -5.85
N ALA A 122 -4.26 3.49 -7.11
CA ALA A 122 -3.73 2.23 -7.63
C ALA A 122 -2.19 2.17 -7.71
N VAL A 123 -1.52 3.30 -7.69
CA VAL A 123 -0.06 3.40 -7.75
C VAL A 123 0.62 2.59 -6.63
N PHE A 124 -0.06 2.37 -5.50
CA PHE A 124 0.46 1.65 -4.34
C PHE A 124 -0.27 0.34 -4.02
N TRP A 125 -1.10 -0.16 -4.94
CA TRP A 125 -1.76 -1.45 -4.74
C TRP A 125 -0.80 -2.60 -5.02
N SER A 126 -0.36 -3.27 -3.97
CA SER A 126 0.53 -4.44 -4.05
C SER A 126 0.20 -5.42 -2.92
N PRO A 127 0.59 -6.71 -3.01
CA PRO A 127 0.26 -7.71 -2.00
C PRO A 127 1.12 -7.54 -0.73
N ARG A 128 1.01 -6.39 -0.11
CA ARG A 128 1.68 -5.98 1.14
C ARG A 128 0.64 -5.59 2.20
N PRO A 129 1.02 -5.50 3.48
CA PRO A 129 0.14 -5.09 4.58
C PRO A 129 -0.53 -3.73 4.39
N GLN A 130 0.06 -2.84 3.60
CA GLN A 130 -0.48 -1.52 3.27
C GLN A 130 -1.88 -1.57 2.63
N MET A 131 -2.26 -2.67 1.98
CA MET A 131 -3.61 -2.83 1.43
C MET A 131 -4.69 -2.88 2.50
N ILE A 132 -4.38 -3.47 3.65
CA ILE A 132 -5.28 -3.44 4.82
C ILE A 132 -5.40 -2.00 5.32
N SER A 133 -4.30 -1.25 5.37
CA SER A 133 -4.32 0.17 5.75
C SER A 133 -5.11 1.02 4.78
N PHE A 134 -4.99 0.80 3.48
CA PHE A 134 -5.83 1.45 2.49
C PHE A 134 -7.32 1.22 2.78
N PHE A 135 -7.72 -0.03 2.97
CA PHE A 135 -9.13 -0.35 3.27
C PHE A 135 -9.59 0.25 4.61
N LEU A 136 -8.83 0.05 5.70
CA LEU A 136 -9.23 0.54 7.02
C LEU A 136 -9.24 2.07 7.10
N SER A 137 -8.38 2.77 6.38
CA SER A 137 -8.43 4.23 6.27
C SER A 137 -9.75 4.70 5.67
N THR A 138 -10.24 4.02 4.61
CA THR A 138 -11.55 4.34 4.02
C THR A 138 -12.71 4.07 4.99
N VAL A 139 -12.60 3.02 5.83
CA VAL A 139 -13.62 2.70 6.85
C VAL A 139 -13.64 3.79 7.93
N ILE A 140 -12.47 4.21 8.44
CA ILE A 140 -12.39 5.29 9.44
C ILE A 140 -12.97 6.58 8.87
N LEU A 141 -12.57 6.96 7.64
CA LEU A 141 -13.10 8.17 7.00
C LEU A 141 -14.62 8.07 6.80
N TYR A 142 -15.15 6.89 6.45
CA TYR A 142 -16.59 6.67 6.33
C TYR A 142 -17.33 6.83 7.67
N LEU A 143 -16.77 6.36 8.77
CA LEU A 143 -17.36 6.54 10.10
C LEU A 143 -17.39 8.04 10.52
N LEU A 144 -16.32 8.77 10.22
CA LEU A 144 -16.25 10.22 10.42
C LEU A 144 -17.26 10.96 9.53
N TYR A 145 -17.38 10.54 8.25
CA TYR A 145 -18.41 11.06 7.34
C TYR A 145 -19.84 10.82 7.85
N LEU A 146 -20.14 9.62 8.36
CA LEU A 146 -21.45 9.32 8.97
C LEU A 146 -21.75 10.25 10.14
N HIS A 147 -20.77 10.46 11.02
CA HIS A 147 -20.93 11.35 12.17
C HIS A 147 -21.16 12.80 11.74
N LYS A 148 -20.31 13.32 10.84
CA LYS A 148 -20.34 14.73 10.42
C LYS A 148 -21.50 15.04 9.46
N ARG A 149 -21.64 14.30 8.37
CA ARG A 149 -22.56 14.60 7.26
C ARG A 149 -23.94 13.96 7.41
N ARG A 150 -24.03 12.81 8.08
CA ARG A 150 -25.26 12.06 8.23
C ARG A 150 -25.87 12.12 9.64
N ARG A 151 -25.15 12.67 10.61
CA ARG A 151 -25.50 12.70 12.03
C ARG A 151 -25.78 11.29 12.60
N ILE A 152 -25.14 10.27 12.02
CA ILE A 152 -25.22 8.88 12.47
C ILE A 152 -23.97 8.59 13.31
N ASP A 153 -24.21 8.28 14.58
CA ASP A 153 -23.12 8.00 15.52
C ASP A 153 -22.71 6.53 15.49
N ARG A 154 -21.53 6.28 14.98
CA ARG A 154 -20.85 4.98 15.00
C ARG A 154 -19.36 5.12 15.42
N LEU A 155 -19.02 6.24 16.05
CA LEU A 155 -17.64 6.56 16.42
C LEU A 155 -17.02 5.51 17.38
N TRP A 156 -17.85 4.81 18.18
CA TRP A 156 -17.40 3.76 19.09
C TRP A 156 -16.69 2.59 18.39
N LEU A 157 -16.90 2.39 17.08
CA LEU A 157 -16.20 1.38 16.28
C LEU A 157 -14.74 1.75 16.04
N ILE A 158 -14.39 3.04 16.07
CA ILE A 158 -13.04 3.52 15.71
C ILE A 158 -11.96 2.94 16.63
N PRO A 159 -12.09 2.96 17.97
CA PRO A 159 -11.10 2.35 18.85
C PRO A 159 -10.90 0.85 18.59
N VAL A 160 -11.97 0.12 18.31
CA VAL A 160 -11.91 -1.31 17.98
C VAL A 160 -11.13 -1.52 16.70
N ILE A 161 -11.42 -0.71 15.65
CA ILE A 161 -10.73 -0.78 14.37
C ILE A 161 -9.25 -0.41 14.52
N ILE A 162 -8.91 0.63 15.28
CA ILE A 162 -7.52 1.05 15.52
C ILE A 162 -6.76 -0.03 16.31
N GLY A 163 -7.35 -0.62 17.33
CA GLY A 163 -6.73 -1.72 18.08
C GLY A 163 -6.44 -2.94 17.20
N LEU A 164 -7.38 -3.32 16.32
CA LEU A 164 -7.16 -4.36 15.33
C LEU A 164 -6.08 -3.95 14.31
N TRP A 165 -6.12 -2.70 13.81
CA TRP A 165 -5.18 -2.19 12.83
C TRP A 165 -3.74 -2.16 13.35
N GLY A 166 -3.53 -1.82 14.63
CA GLY A 166 -2.22 -1.87 15.29
C GLY A 166 -1.58 -3.26 15.29
N ASN A 167 -2.37 -4.33 15.14
CA ASN A 167 -1.89 -5.70 14.98
C ASN A 167 -1.69 -6.10 13.51
N LEU A 168 -2.15 -5.29 12.56
CA LEU A 168 -2.13 -5.60 11.13
C LEU A 168 -1.09 -4.79 10.36
N HIS A 169 -0.90 -3.49 10.68
CA HIS A 169 0.07 -2.65 9.98
C HIS A 169 0.27 -1.30 10.69
N ALA A 170 1.49 -0.75 10.65
CA ALA A 170 1.82 0.57 11.19
C ALA A 170 1.05 1.74 10.54
N GLY A 171 0.37 1.51 9.42
CA GLY A 171 -0.49 2.50 8.76
C GLY A 171 -1.71 2.95 9.58
N PHE A 172 -1.93 2.45 10.80
CA PHE A 172 -2.91 2.98 11.75
C PHE A 172 -2.71 4.48 12.03
N SER A 173 -1.51 5.01 11.83
CA SER A 173 -1.19 6.44 11.90
C SER A 173 -2.09 7.29 11.00
N ILE A 174 -2.51 6.77 9.83
CA ILE A 174 -3.46 7.44 8.92
C ILE A 174 -4.81 7.64 9.62
N GLY A 175 -5.26 6.65 10.41
CA GLY A 175 -6.48 6.77 11.21
C GLY A 175 -6.41 7.93 12.21
N PHE A 176 -5.26 8.10 12.88
CA PHE A 176 -5.02 9.26 13.77
C PHE A 176 -4.92 10.58 13.02
N ILE A 177 -4.31 10.61 11.84
CA ILE A 177 -4.29 11.81 10.99
C ILE A 177 -5.73 12.24 10.65
N PHE A 178 -6.62 11.30 10.32
CA PHE A 178 -8.02 11.62 10.07
C PHE A 178 -8.76 12.09 11.33
N LEU A 179 -8.51 11.49 12.48
CA LEU A 179 -9.11 11.89 13.76
C LEU A 179 -8.64 13.30 14.16
N PHE A 180 -7.33 13.54 14.20
CA PHE A 180 -6.79 14.85 14.55
C PHE A 180 -7.20 15.93 13.53
N GLY A 181 -7.14 15.61 12.24
CA GLY A 181 -7.60 16.50 11.18
C GLY A 181 -9.08 16.85 11.30
N SER A 182 -9.92 15.87 11.66
CA SER A 182 -11.34 16.11 11.91
C SER A 182 -11.57 17.00 13.13
N ILE A 183 -10.89 16.77 14.25
CA ILE A 183 -10.97 17.61 15.44
C ILE A 183 -10.53 19.05 15.12
N ALA A 184 -9.37 19.20 14.48
CA ALA A 184 -8.85 20.52 14.09
C ALA A 184 -9.81 21.25 13.15
N GLY A 185 -10.32 20.54 12.14
CA GLY A 185 -11.29 21.11 11.20
C GLY A 185 -12.60 21.53 11.86
N GLU A 186 -13.12 20.78 12.83
CA GLU A 186 -14.31 21.18 13.59
C GLU A 186 -14.04 22.42 14.47
N ILE A 187 -12.87 22.50 15.12
CA ILE A 187 -12.49 23.69 15.90
C ILE A 187 -12.42 24.92 14.97
N LEU A 188 -11.76 24.79 13.83
CA LEU A 188 -11.71 25.88 12.82
C LEU A 188 -13.11 26.24 12.29
N GLY A 189 -13.98 25.23 12.09
CA GLY A 189 -15.38 25.42 11.74
C GLY A 189 -16.12 26.29 12.76
N HIS A 190 -15.96 25.99 14.06
CA HIS A 190 -16.56 26.81 15.12
C HIS A 190 -16.02 28.23 15.19
N ILE A 191 -14.73 28.44 14.86
CA ILE A 191 -14.12 29.78 14.87
C ILE A 191 -14.55 30.60 13.67
N PHE A 192 -14.48 30.07 12.46
CA PHE A 192 -14.60 30.82 11.22
C PHE A 192 -15.96 30.69 10.53
N ASN A 193 -16.75 29.64 10.84
CA ASN A 193 -18.07 29.42 10.24
C ASN A 193 -19.01 28.64 11.19
N PRO A 194 -19.33 29.17 12.39
CA PRO A 194 -20.08 28.45 13.43
C PRO A 194 -21.49 28.01 12.98
N SER A 195 -22.08 28.71 12.00
CA SER A 195 -23.39 28.38 11.42
C SER A 195 -23.30 27.46 10.20
N GLY A 196 -22.12 26.86 9.94
CA GLY A 196 -21.92 25.97 8.79
C GLY A 196 -22.83 24.75 8.88
N GLU A 197 -23.41 24.35 7.75
CA GLU A 197 -24.37 23.22 7.63
C GLU A 197 -23.89 21.93 8.31
N TYR A 198 -22.59 21.67 8.24
CA TYR A 198 -21.98 20.41 8.70
C TYR A 198 -21.11 20.56 9.95
N VAL A 199 -21.02 21.75 10.55
CA VAL A 199 -20.26 21.94 11.80
C VAL A 199 -20.87 21.05 12.89
N VAL A 200 -20.03 20.19 13.47
CA VAL A 200 -20.44 19.25 14.50
C VAL A 200 -20.55 20.01 15.83
N PRO A 201 -21.65 19.91 16.58
CA PRO A 201 -21.80 20.57 17.88
C PRO A 201 -20.70 20.13 18.87
N TRP A 202 -20.32 21.03 19.82
CA TRP A 202 -19.26 20.79 20.80
C TRP A 202 -19.31 19.43 21.52
N PRO A 203 -20.51 18.89 21.91
CA PRO A 203 -20.59 17.54 22.46
C PRO A 203 -20.08 16.45 21.49
N GLY A 204 -20.28 16.62 20.17
CA GLY A 204 -19.76 15.74 19.15
C GLY A 204 -18.25 15.87 18.99
N VAL A 205 -17.70 17.08 19.05
CA VAL A 205 -16.25 17.33 19.04
C VAL A 205 -15.59 16.69 20.29
N ARG A 206 -16.17 16.90 21.48
CA ARG A 206 -15.74 16.23 22.71
C ARG A 206 -15.71 14.70 22.56
N LYS A 207 -16.74 14.15 21.92
CA LYS A 207 -16.79 12.71 21.64
C LYS A 207 -15.66 12.26 20.71
N LEU A 208 -15.32 13.02 19.65
CA LEU A 208 -14.17 12.73 18.79
C LEU A 208 -12.87 12.70 19.60
N VAL A 209 -12.67 13.66 20.51
CA VAL A 209 -11.50 13.68 21.40
C VAL A 209 -11.44 12.43 22.27
N ILE A 210 -12.55 12.06 22.91
CA ILE A 210 -12.64 10.86 23.78
C ILE A 210 -12.33 9.60 22.94
N VAL A 211 -12.94 9.47 21.76
CA VAL A 211 -12.70 8.34 20.84
C VAL A 211 -11.24 8.25 20.45
N THR A 212 -10.58 9.40 20.18
CA THR A 212 -9.15 9.45 19.85
C THR A 212 -8.30 8.95 21.01
N LEU A 213 -8.55 9.41 22.24
CA LEU A 213 -7.84 8.96 23.43
C LEU A 213 -8.03 7.46 23.70
N VAL A 214 -9.26 6.96 23.57
CA VAL A 214 -9.56 5.52 23.70
C VAL A 214 -8.89 4.72 22.59
N SER A 215 -8.75 5.29 21.38
CA SER A 215 -8.04 4.65 20.26
C SER A 215 -6.53 4.53 20.52
N ILE A 216 -5.93 5.54 21.16
CA ILE A 216 -4.53 5.48 21.61
C ILE A 216 -4.35 4.35 22.63
N ALA A 217 -5.26 4.24 23.61
CA ALA A 217 -5.23 3.18 24.59
C ALA A 217 -5.45 1.79 23.95
N ALA A 218 -6.37 1.68 22.98
CA ALA A 218 -6.65 0.44 22.27
C ALA A 218 -5.46 -0.06 21.46
N LEU A 219 -4.61 0.86 20.95
CA LEU A 219 -3.42 0.50 20.19
C LEU A 219 -2.39 -0.29 21.02
N VAL A 220 -2.41 -0.15 22.34
CA VAL A 220 -1.51 -0.91 23.23
C VAL A 220 -1.88 -2.41 23.29
N ILE A 221 -3.07 -2.78 22.81
CA ILE A 221 -3.54 -4.18 22.74
C ILE A 221 -2.88 -4.86 21.54
N ASN A 222 -1.58 -5.11 21.64
CA ASN A 222 -0.75 -5.82 20.66
C ASN A 222 0.44 -6.49 21.39
N PRO A 223 1.16 -7.42 20.74
CA PRO A 223 2.30 -8.13 21.37
C PRO A 223 3.46 -7.25 21.81
N TYR A 224 3.58 -6.03 21.28
CA TYR A 224 4.66 -5.09 21.56
C TYR A 224 4.24 -3.96 22.52
N GLY A 225 2.98 -3.92 22.95
CA GLY A 225 2.45 -2.97 23.93
C GLY A 225 2.68 -1.51 23.52
N LEU A 226 3.24 -0.73 24.45
CA LEU A 226 3.50 0.71 24.24
C LEU A 226 4.50 1.02 23.12
N GLN A 227 5.38 0.09 22.78
CA GLN A 227 6.40 0.31 21.73
C GLN A 227 5.75 0.58 20.36
N MET A 228 4.54 0.03 20.11
CA MET A 228 3.79 0.26 18.88
C MET A 228 3.48 1.74 18.62
N LEU A 229 3.32 2.56 19.67
CA LEU A 229 3.09 4.00 19.54
C LEU A 229 4.27 4.73 18.89
N GLY A 230 5.49 4.22 19.08
CA GLY A 230 6.73 4.79 18.53
C GLY A 230 7.01 4.45 17.09
N VAL A 231 6.43 3.35 16.55
CA VAL A 231 6.76 2.81 15.23
C VAL A 231 6.63 3.83 14.09
N PRO A 232 5.53 4.61 13.96
CA PRO A 232 5.42 5.58 12.87
C PRO A 232 6.50 6.66 12.91
N PHE A 233 6.90 7.10 14.10
CA PHE A 233 7.92 8.14 14.28
C PHE A 233 9.33 7.59 13.97
N GLN A 234 9.63 6.37 14.41
CA GLN A 234 10.89 5.70 14.09
C GLN A 234 11.04 5.51 12.58
N THR A 235 9.98 5.07 11.89
CA THR A 235 10.02 4.85 10.45
C THR A 235 10.31 6.15 9.69
N VAL A 236 9.67 7.27 10.05
CA VAL A 236 9.88 8.56 9.36
C VAL A 236 11.27 9.14 9.65
N SER A 237 11.92 8.79 10.76
CA SER A 237 13.26 9.31 11.12
C SER A 237 14.41 8.63 10.37
N ILE A 238 14.17 7.57 9.60
CA ILE A 238 15.20 6.84 8.86
C ILE A 238 15.55 7.60 7.57
N GLY A 239 16.72 8.23 7.51
CA GLY A 239 17.19 9.03 6.36
C GLY A 239 17.41 8.17 5.11
N ALA A 240 17.85 6.92 5.26
CA ALA A 240 18.03 5.97 4.16
C ALA A 240 16.74 5.71 3.37
N LEU A 241 15.56 5.75 4.02
CA LEU A 241 14.28 5.64 3.32
C LEU A 241 14.10 6.76 2.30
N GLN A 242 14.40 8.01 2.69
CA GLN A 242 14.26 9.17 1.81
C GLN A 242 15.33 9.24 0.73
N ASN A 243 16.54 8.71 0.99
CA ASN A 243 17.65 8.82 0.05
C ASN A 243 17.68 7.68 -0.99
N PHE A 244 17.21 6.48 -0.63
CA PHE A 244 17.39 5.28 -1.46
C PHE A 244 16.09 4.57 -1.84
N ILE A 245 14.95 4.87 -1.18
CA ILE A 245 13.69 4.17 -1.45
C ILE A 245 12.71 5.12 -2.16
N GLN A 246 12.47 4.85 -3.45
CA GLN A 246 11.71 5.73 -4.34
C GLN A 246 10.32 6.11 -3.81
N GLU A 247 9.60 5.21 -3.15
CA GLU A 247 8.24 5.49 -2.64
C GLU A 247 8.21 6.54 -1.52
N TRP A 248 9.34 6.80 -0.85
CA TRP A 248 9.49 7.81 0.19
C TRP A 248 9.92 9.19 -0.36
N ASN A 249 10.32 9.24 -1.62
CA ASN A 249 10.65 10.48 -2.29
C ASN A 249 9.39 11.22 -2.77
N SER A 250 9.56 12.52 -3.03
CA SER A 250 8.53 13.32 -3.72
C SER A 250 8.18 12.67 -5.06
N PRO A 251 6.89 12.65 -5.45
CA PRO A 251 6.47 12.05 -6.71
C PRO A 251 7.21 12.65 -7.92
N ASN A 252 7.69 11.80 -8.81
CA ASN A 252 8.25 12.22 -10.08
C ASN A 252 7.12 12.47 -11.09
N PHE A 253 6.79 13.73 -11.35
CA PHE A 253 5.70 14.10 -12.26
C PHE A 253 6.02 13.91 -13.75
N HIS A 254 7.24 13.51 -14.13
CA HIS A 254 7.56 13.04 -15.47
C HIS A 254 7.06 11.61 -15.72
N GLU A 255 6.77 10.85 -14.67
CA GLU A 255 6.23 9.50 -14.76
C GLU A 255 4.71 9.53 -14.91
N ARG A 256 4.19 8.82 -15.91
CA ARG A 256 2.74 8.79 -16.21
C ARG A 256 1.88 8.27 -15.06
N GLN A 257 2.42 7.41 -14.23
CA GLN A 257 1.71 6.86 -13.08
C GLN A 257 1.28 7.93 -12.05
N THR A 258 1.99 9.08 -11.98
CA THR A 258 1.67 10.17 -11.07
C THR A 258 0.65 11.17 -11.64
N TRP A 259 0.34 11.08 -12.94
CA TRP A 259 -0.58 12.03 -13.60
C TRP A 259 -2.00 11.96 -13.07
N SER A 260 -2.47 10.78 -12.65
CA SER A 260 -3.79 10.64 -12.03
C SER A 260 -3.91 11.46 -10.73
N PHE A 261 -2.82 11.56 -9.95
CA PHE A 261 -2.75 12.43 -8.77
C PHE A 261 -2.87 13.91 -9.17
N VAL A 262 -2.14 14.34 -10.20
CA VAL A 262 -2.20 15.72 -10.70
C VAL A 262 -3.60 16.05 -11.22
N ILE A 263 -4.22 15.14 -11.98
CA ILE A 263 -5.59 15.30 -12.49
C ILE A 263 -6.60 15.42 -11.35
N LEU A 264 -6.50 14.56 -10.33
CA LEU A 264 -7.38 14.61 -9.17
C LEU A 264 -7.20 15.91 -8.38
N LEU A 265 -5.96 16.34 -8.15
CA LEU A 265 -5.63 17.56 -7.41
C LEU A 265 -6.13 18.81 -8.15
N LEU A 266 -5.78 18.97 -9.42
CA LEU A 266 -6.19 20.12 -10.22
C LEU A 266 -7.71 20.12 -10.47
N GLY A 267 -8.30 18.94 -10.71
CA GLY A 267 -9.73 18.77 -10.82
C GLY A 267 -10.48 19.17 -9.54
N LEU A 268 -9.94 18.81 -8.37
CA LEU A 268 -10.49 19.23 -7.08
C LEU A 268 -10.41 20.73 -6.87
N LEU A 269 -9.24 21.34 -7.11
CA LEU A 269 -9.05 22.79 -7.00
C LEU A 269 -10.00 23.55 -7.96
N GLY A 270 -10.10 23.09 -9.22
CA GLY A 270 -11.02 23.66 -10.19
C GLY A 270 -12.49 23.51 -9.76
N ALA A 271 -12.89 22.37 -9.21
CA ALA A 271 -14.24 22.13 -8.74
C ALA A 271 -14.58 23.00 -7.51
N ILE A 272 -13.66 23.15 -6.56
CA ILE A 272 -13.84 24.05 -5.40
C ILE A 272 -14.01 25.50 -5.87
N GLY A 273 -13.13 25.96 -6.79
CA GLY A 273 -13.18 27.34 -7.30
C GLY A 273 -14.42 27.66 -8.16
N ALA A 274 -15.00 26.66 -8.84
CA ALA A 274 -16.15 26.83 -9.71
C ALA A 274 -17.52 26.61 -9.00
N SER A 275 -17.51 26.03 -7.79
CA SER A 275 -18.69 25.69 -7.01
C SER A 275 -19.13 26.86 -6.10
N ASN A 276 -20.42 27.11 -5.98
CA ASN A 276 -20.97 28.06 -4.99
C ASN A 276 -20.93 27.50 -3.54
N LYS A 277 -20.59 26.21 -3.36
CA LYS A 277 -20.45 25.61 -2.05
C LYS A 277 -19.08 25.95 -1.47
N ARG A 278 -19.08 26.48 -0.25
CA ARG A 278 -17.82 26.69 0.49
C ARG A 278 -17.22 25.34 0.91
N LEU A 279 -15.90 25.24 0.81
CA LEU A 279 -15.17 24.11 1.35
C LEU A 279 -15.33 24.10 2.88
N ASP A 280 -15.74 22.95 3.41
CA ASP A 280 -15.85 22.75 4.86
C ASP A 280 -14.45 22.73 5.49
N TRP A 281 -14.29 23.24 6.71
CA TRP A 281 -13.00 23.32 7.38
C TRP A 281 -12.37 21.96 7.66
N THR A 282 -13.17 20.94 7.94
CA THR A 282 -12.66 19.56 8.10
C THR A 282 -12.14 19.02 6.76
N ASP A 283 -12.90 19.24 5.68
CA ASP A 283 -12.46 18.85 4.33
C ASP A 283 -11.19 19.60 3.93
N PHE A 284 -11.10 20.90 4.27
CA PHE A 284 -9.90 21.71 4.02
C PHE A 284 -8.67 21.15 4.73
N VAL A 285 -8.77 20.88 6.05
CA VAL A 285 -7.63 20.35 6.83
C VAL A 285 -7.20 19.00 6.30
N LEU A 286 -8.14 18.09 6.03
CA LEU A 286 -7.83 16.76 5.54
C LEU A 286 -7.21 16.79 4.14
N VAL A 287 -7.79 17.57 3.21
CA VAL A 287 -7.25 17.70 1.85
C VAL A 287 -5.88 18.35 1.86
N SER A 288 -5.71 19.46 2.57
CA SER A 288 -4.42 20.18 2.62
C SER A 288 -3.33 19.31 3.26
N GLY A 289 -3.65 18.64 4.37
CA GLY A 289 -2.72 17.74 5.05
C GLY A 289 -2.31 16.54 4.18
N THR A 290 -3.29 15.86 3.56
CA THR A 290 -2.99 14.71 2.71
C THR A 290 -2.32 15.09 1.39
N THR A 291 -2.63 16.27 0.82
CA THR A 291 -1.90 16.84 -0.33
C THR A 291 -0.43 17.07 0.04
N PHE A 292 -0.17 17.75 1.15
CA PHE A 292 1.19 18.02 1.61
C PHE A 292 1.98 16.71 1.82
N MET A 293 1.38 15.74 2.50
CA MET A 293 1.99 14.42 2.69
C MET A 293 2.29 13.72 1.36
N SER A 294 1.40 13.84 0.36
CA SER A 294 1.58 13.22 -0.95
C SER A 294 2.66 13.89 -1.79
N LEU A 295 2.84 15.20 -1.63
CA LEU A 295 3.92 15.94 -2.29
C LEU A 295 5.29 15.63 -1.65
N LEU A 296 5.33 15.33 -0.36
CA LEU A 296 6.56 14.91 0.34
C LEU A 296 6.96 13.47 0.01
N ALA A 297 5.99 12.54 -0.06
CA ALA A 297 6.27 11.15 -0.30
C ALA A 297 5.17 10.50 -1.15
N GLY A 298 5.56 9.92 -2.28
CA GLY A 298 4.65 9.33 -3.27
C GLY A 298 3.71 8.27 -2.68
N ARG A 299 4.16 7.53 -1.67
CA ARG A 299 3.35 6.52 -0.97
C ARG A 299 2.05 7.05 -0.35
N ASN A 300 1.97 8.36 -0.08
CA ASN A 300 0.78 8.99 0.49
C ASN A 300 -0.28 9.39 -0.54
N ILE A 301 0.00 9.26 -1.85
CA ILE A 301 -0.93 9.58 -2.93
C ILE A 301 -2.25 8.80 -2.78
N SER A 302 -2.20 7.55 -2.32
CA SER A 302 -3.39 6.75 -2.07
C SER A 302 -4.26 7.30 -0.93
N VAL A 303 -3.64 7.89 0.11
CA VAL A 303 -4.34 8.53 1.23
C VAL A 303 -5.04 9.81 0.78
N PHE A 304 -4.36 10.62 -0.05
CA PHE A 304 -4.98 11.79 -0.69
C PHE A 304 -6.19 11.38 -1.55
N ALA A 305 -6.07 10.32 -2.37
CA ALA A 305 -7.17 9.84 -3.20
C ALA A 305 -8.41 9.47 -2.38
N VAL A 306 -8.21 8.83 -1.20
CA VAL A 306 -9.30 8.47 -0.27
C VAL A 306 -10.07 9.70 0.20
N VAL A 307 -9.36 10.79 0.53
CA VAL A 307 -9.94 12.05 1.04
C VAL A 307 -10.51 12.89 -0.10
N ALA A 308 -9.75 13.08 -1.17
CA ALA A 308 -10.05 14.02 -2.25
C ALA A 308 -11.25 13.59 -3.12
N THR A 309 -11.42 12.28 -3.37
CA THR A 309 -12.44 11.77 -4.29
C THR A 309 -13.88 12.12 -3.87
N PRO A 310 -14.34 11.88 -2.62
CA PRO A 310 -15.69 12.26 -2.22
C PRO A 310 -15.90 13.78 -2.19
N ILE A 311 -14.86 14.56 -1.88
CA ILE A 311 -14.91 16.01 -1.84
C ILE A 311 -15.01 16.56 -3.27
N LEU A 312 -14.22 16.05 -4.22
CA LEU A 312 -14.38 16.36 -5.65
C LEU A 312 -15.79 16.08 -6.13
N THR A 313 -16.34 14.90 -5.77
CA THR A 313 -17.69 14.53 -6.14
C THR A 313 -18.73 15.51 -5.59
N TYR A 314 -18.56 15.96 -4.33
CA TYR A 314 -19.46 16.91 -3.69
C TYR A 314 -19.49 18.27 -4.43
N HIS A 315 -18.33 18.82 -4.78
CA HIS A 315 -18.25 20.10 -5.48
C HIS A 315 -18.72 20.00 -6.93
N LEU A 316 -18.40 18.90 -7.63
CA LEU A 316 -18.92 18.67 -8.99
C LEU A 316 -20.45 18.49 -9.01
N ASP A 317 -21.02 17.78 -8.03
CA ASP A 317 -22.48 17.64 -7.91
C ASP A 317 -23.15 18.99 -7.69
N ALA A 318 -22.55 19.86 -6.87
CA ALA A 318 -23.03 21.22 -6.68
C ALA A 318 -23.00 22.00 -8.00
N ILE A 319 -21.91 22.03 -8.75
CA ILE A 319 -21.77 22.70 -10.05
C ILE A 319 -22.82 22.22 -11.05
N LEU A 320 -23.00 20.88 -11.16
CA LEU A 320 -23.96 20.29 -12.09
C LEU A 320 -25.40 20.66 -11.70
N THR A 321 -25.70 20.69 -10.41
CA THR A 321 -27.00 21.05 -9.88
C THR A 321 -27.29 22.52 -10.14
N GLU A 322 -26.35 23.44 -9.87
CA GLU A 322 -26.44 24.88 -10.09
C GLU A 322 -26.69 25.23 -11.56
N ARG A 323 -26.08 24.49 -12.48
CA ARG A 323 -26.22 24.67 -13.92
C ARG A 323 -27.41 23.93 -14.54
N GLY A 324 -28.16 23.16 -13.75
CA GLY A 324 -29.27 22.33 -14.24
C GLY A 324 -28.84 21.16 -15.09
N TRP A 325 -27.53 20.76 -15.05
CA TRP A 325 -26.95 19.66 -15.83
C TRP A 325 -27.07 18.31 -15.11
N MET A 326 -28.24 18.03 -14.55
CA MET A 326 -28.45 16.79 -13.81
C MET A 326 -28.89 15.67 -14.75
N ILE A 327 -28.17 14.54 -14.70
CA ILE A 327 -28.58 13.29 -15.36
C ILE A 327 -29.67 12.66 -14.49
N ARG A 328 -30.90 12.66 -14.97
CA ARG A 328 -32.05 12.08 -14.27
C ARG A 328 -32.05 10.57 -14.45
N PRO A 329 -32.31 9.80 -13.39
CA PRO A 329 -32.40 8.35 -13.49
C PRO A 329 -33.58 7.91 -14.37
N VAL A 330 -33.42 6.83 -15.13
CA VAL A 330 -34.50 6.25 -15.94
C VAL A 330 -35.55 5.63 -15.03
N ARG A 331 -36.72 6.25 -14.94
CA ARG A 331 -37.79 5.84 -13.99
C ARG A 331 -38.54 4.57 -14.40
N ARG A 332 -38.65 4.27 -15.70
CA ARG A 332 -39.37 3.08 -16.19
C ARG A 332 -38.44 2.18 -16.99
N ILE A 333 -38.40 0.92 -16.61
CA ILE A 333 -37.60 -0.11 -17.26
C ILE A 333 -38.52 -1.11 -17.91
N THR A 334 -38.35 -1.27 -19.21
CA THR A 334 -39.07 -2.31 -19.94
C THR A 334 -38.38 -3.66 -19.71
N PRO A 335 -39.10 -4.78 -19.79
CA PRO A 335 -38.51 -6.13 -19.71
C PRO A 335 -37.36 -6.35 -20.71
N ARG A 336 -37.47 -5.75 -21.91
CA ARG A 336 -36.40 -5.78 -22.92
C ARG A 336 -35.14 -5.06 -22.45
N MET A 337 -35.25 -3.88 -21.87
CA MET A 337 -34.12 -3.13 -21.30
C MET A 337 -33.46 -3.92 -20.14
N ALA A 338 -34.27 -4.49 -19.25
CA ALA A 338 -33.74 -5.29 -18.14
C ALA A 338 -32.96 -6.52 -18.65
N ARG A 339 -33.42 -7.16 -19.73
CA ARG A 339 -32.74 -8.28 -20.38
C ARG A 339 -31.40 -7.83 -21.02
N LEU A 340 -31.39 -6.71 -21.75
CA LEU A 340 -30.20 -6.16 -22.37
C LEU A 340 -29.16 -5.76 -21.29
N ASN A 341 -29.60 -5.14 -20.21
CA ASN A 341 -28.74 -4.82 -19.08
C ASN A 341 -28.12 -6.09 -18.46
N ALA A 342 -28.90 -7.17 -18.31
CA ALA A 342 -28.39 -8.43 -17.78
C ALA A 342 -27.36 -9.06 -18.72
N ILE A 343 -27.58 -9.02 -20.03
CA ILE A 343 -26.62 -9.50 -21.03
C ILE A 343 -25.33 -8.68 -20.95
N LEU A 344 -25.43 -7.36 -20.92
CA LEU A 344 -24.26 -6.47 -20.82
C LEU A 344 -23.44 -6.76 -19.54
N VAL A 345 -24.11 -6.87 -18.40
CA VAL A 345 -23.45 -7.23 -17.13
C VAL A 345 -22.77 -8.60 -17.27
N GLY A 346 -23.46 -9.59 -17.83
CA GLY A 346 -22.90 -10.92 -18.06
C GLY A 346 -21.64 -10.91 -18.93
N VAL A 347 -21.66 -10.17 -20.04
CA VAL A 347 -20.51 -10.02 -20.95
C VAL A 347 -19.33 -9.37 -20.23
N VAL A 348 -19.58 -8.29 -19.47
CA VAL A 348 -18.51 -7.60 -18.73
C VAL A 348 -17.94 -8.48 -17.61
N LEU A 349 -18.78 -9.21 -16.87
CA LEU A 349 -18.32 -10.15 -15.85
C LEU A 349 -17.46 -11.27 -16.44
N LEU A 350 -17.85 -11.81 -17.59
CA LEU A 350 -17.06 -12.81 -18.31
C LEU A 350 -15.73 -12.23 -18.80
N GLY A 351 -15.72 -11.01 -19.33
CA GLY A 351 -14.51 -10.31 -19.73
C GLY A 351 -13.58 -10.01 -18.55
N ALA A 352 -14.14 -9.57 -17.41
CA ALA A 352 -13.42 -9.35 -16.17
C ALA A 352 -12.78 -10.64 -15.64
N LEU A 353 -13.55 -11.74 -15.65
CA LEU A 353 -13.05 -13.06 -15.26
C LEU A 353 -11.94 -13.54 -16.22
N ALA A 354 -12.14 -13.41 -17.53
CA ALA A 354 -11.13 -13.76 -18.53
C ALA A 354 -9.82 -12.96 -18.31
N LYS A 355 -9.91 -11.65 -18.06
CA LYS A 355 -8.74 -10.82 -17.71
C LYS A 355 -8.01 -11.34 -16.48
N VAL A 356 -8.73 -11.68 -15.41
CA VAL A 356 -8.14 -12.22 -14.17
C VAL A 356 -7.41 -13.53 -14.46
N LEU A 357 -8.05 -14.46 -15.19
CA LEU A 357 -7.45 -15.75 -15.54
C LEU A 357 -6.22 -15.60 -16.45
N LEU A 358 -6.26 -14.69 -17.44
CA LEU A 358 -5.14 -14.46 -18.36
C LEU A 358 -3.93 -13.81 -17.65
N VAL A 359 -4.18 -12.82 -16.77
CA VAL A 359 -3.11 -12.16 -16.02
C VAL A 359 -2.44 -13.10 -15.04
N LEU A 360 -3.20 -14.02 -14.45
CA LEU A 360 -2.73 -14.97 -13.45
C LEU A 360 -2.42 -16.36 -14.03
N ASP A 361 -2.38 -16.48 -15.37
CA ASP A 361 -1.89 -17.70 -16.02
C ASP A 361 -0.46 -18.01 -15.56
N VAL A 362 -0.19 -19.28 -15.32
CA VAL A 362 1.08 -19.74 -14.74
C VAL A 362 2.28 -19.27 -15.55
N LYS A 363 2.22 -19.38 -16.89
CA LYS A 363 3.32 -18.95 -17.77
C LYS A 363 3.54 -17.43 -17.70
N THR A 364 2.47 -16.65 -17.70
CA THR A 364 2.49 -15.19 -17.61
C THR A 364 3.11 -14.74 -16.28
N VAL A 365 2.68 -15.33 -15.18
CA VAL A 365 3.20 -15.02 -13.84
C VAL A 365 4.66 -15.43 -13.71
N THR A 366 5.02 -16.67 -14.09
CA THR A 366 6.41 -17.16 -14.02
C THR A 366 7.36 -16.29 -14.83
N LYS A 367 6.95 -15.88 -16.03
CA LYS A 367 7.75 -14.97 -16.86
C LYS A 367 7.94 -13.62 -16.18
N ALA A 368 6.85 -12.98 -15.74
CA ALA A 368 6.94 -11.66 -15.10
C ALA A 368 7.75 -11.68 -13.80
N GLN A 369 7.65 -12.77 -13.02
CA GLN A 369 8.49 -12.94 -11.83
C GLN A 369 9.95 -13.16 -12.19
N ALA A 370 10.26 -13.95 -13.22
CA ALA A 370 11.63 -14.15 -13.69
C ALA A 370 12.27 -12.89 -14.30
N ASP A 371 11.46 -11.94 -14.78
CA ASP A 371 11.94 -10.66 -15.31
C ASP A 371 12.29 -9.64 -14.19
N LEU A 372 11.89 -9.86 -12.94
CA LEU A 372 12.07 -8.92 -11.82
C LEU A 372 12.73 -9.53 -10.57
N LEU A 373 12.61 -10.85 -10.39
CA LEU A 373 13.14 -11.57 -9.24
C LEU A 373 14.24 -12.54 -9.69
N PRO A 374 15.26 -12.80 -8.85
CA PRO A 374 16.39 -13.65 -9.18
C PRO A 374 16.04 -15.15 -9.11
N VAL A 375 14.98 -15.57 -9.84
CA VAL A 375 14.45 -16.94 -9.82
C VAL A 375 15.52 -17.93 -10.25
N LYS A 376 16.23 -17.66 -11.36
CA LYS A 376 17.28 -18.55 -11.88
C LYS A 376 18.47 -18.66 -10.94
N VAL A 377 18.83 -17.56 -10.27
CA VAL A 377 19.89 -17.58 -9.24
C VAL A 377 19.51 -18.49 -8.08
N THR A 378 18.25 -18.42 -7.62
CA THR A 378 17.82 -19.30 -6.52
C THR A 378 17.82 -20.78 -6.92
N GLU A 379 17.49 -21.11 -8.17
CA GLU A 379 17.60 -22.46 -8.72
C GLU A 379 19.07 -22.90 -8.82
N HIS A 380 19.95 -22.01 -9.30
CA HIS A 380 21.38 -22.27 -9.38
C HIS A 380 21.98 -22.54 -7.98
N LEU A 381 21.70 -21.70 -7.00
CA LEU A 381 22.19 -21.90 -5.62
C LEU A 381 21.67 -23.19 -4.97
N LYS A 382 20.42 -23.60 -5.26
CA LYS A 382 19.89 -24.89 -4.80
C LYS A 382 20.59 -26.08 -5.42
N THR A 383 20.94 -26.01 -6.71
CA THR A 383 21.57 -27.12 -7.45
C THR A 383 23.04 -27.25 -7.14
N THR A 384 23.77 -26.16 -6.95
CA THR A 384 25.18 -26.14 -6.62
C THR A 384 25.48 -26.39 -5.14
N GLY A 385 24.46 -26.21 -4.28
CA GLY A 385 24.64 -26.36 -2.82
C GLY A 385 25.52 -25.26 -2.20
N LEU A 386 25.73 -24.13 -2.91
CA LEU A 386 26.48 -23.00 -2.39
C LEU A 386 25.77 -22.41 -1.16
N THR A 387 26.51 -22.30 -0.08
CA THR A 387 26.06 -21.74 1.20
C THR A 387 27.13 -20.79 1.73
N GLY A 388 26.82 -20.02 2.74
CA GLY A 388 27.78 -19.19 3.45
C GLY A 388 27.22 -17.84 3.78
N PRO A 389 27.93 -16.96 4.45
CA PRO A 389 27.49 -15.59 4.58
C PRO A 389 27.37 -14.96 3.19
N MET A 390 26.12 -14.62 2.81
CA MET A 390 25.77 -14.12 1.48
C MET A 390 25.55 -12.61 1.52
N PHE A 391 26.32 -11.84 0.74
CA PHE A 391 25.98 -10.43 0.45
C PHE A 391 25.01 -10.41 -0.72
N ASN A 392 23.82 -9.83 -0.53
CA ASN A 392 22.75 -9.85 -1.52
C ASN A 392 22.20 -8.45 -1.81
N SER A 393 21.58 -8.31 -2.99
CA SER A 393 20.80 -7.12 -3.33
C SER A 393 19.68 -6.87 -2.31
N TYR A 394 19.53 -5.61 -1.89
CA TYR A 394 18.44 -5.14 -1.02
C TYR A 394 17.07 -5.49 -1.60
N ASN A 395 16.90 -5.23 -2.91
CA ASN A 395 15.64 -5.47 -3.60
C ASN A 395 15.26 -6.95 -3.65
N TRP A 396 16.22 -7.85 -3.58
CA TRP A 396 15.98 -9.30 -3.67
C TRP A 396 16.00 -10.01 -2.31
N GLY A 397 16.42 -9.32 -1.26
CA GLY A 397 16.56 -9.94 0.07
C GLY A 397 15.31 -10.64 0.55
N GLY A 398 14.14 -10.00 0.37
CA GLY A 398 12.85 -10.60 0.72
C GLY A 398 12.54 -11.88 -0.06
N TYR A 399 12.82 -11.89 -1.37
CA TYR A 399 12.62 -13.08 -2.20
C TYR A 399 13.64 -14.19 -1.88
N LEU A 400 14.90 -13.84 -1.68
CA LEU A 400 15.93 -14.80 -1.29
C LEU A 400 15.61 -15.46 0.06
N MET A 401 15.16 -14.68 1.04
CA MET A 401 14.71 -15.17 2.35
C MET A 401 13.54 -16.17 2.24
N PHE A 402 12.64 -15.95 1.30
CA PHE A 402 11.51 -16.84 1.00
C PHE A 402 11.98 -18.10 0.22
N ALA A 403 12.75 -17.92 -0.85
CA ALA A 403 13.13 -19.00 -1.77
C ALA A 403 14.26 -19.88 -1.22
N LEU A 404 15.13 -19.35 -0.35
CA LEU A 404 16.30 -20.00 0.24
C LEU A 404 16.26 -19.92 1.78
N PRO A 405 15.29 -20.53 2.45
CA PRO A 405 15.05 -20.34 3.89
C PRO A 405 16.20 -20.77 4.79
N ASN A 406 17.14 -21.57 4.28
CA ASN A 406 18.30 -22.07 4.99
C ASN A 406 19.56 -21.20 4.81
N ILE A 407 19.50 -20.15 3.97
CA ILE A 407 20.61 -19.24 3.73
C ILE A 407 20.20 -17.86 4.25
N PRO A 408 20.70 -17.43 5.43
CA PRO A 408 20.39 -16.12 5.97
C PRO A 408 20.87 -15.00 5.02
N VAL A 409 20.06 -13.96 4.87
CA VAL A 409 20.39 -12.80 4.01
C VAL A 409 21.27 -11.77 4.73
N PHE A 410 21.99 -10.95 3.98
CA PHE A 410 22.71 -9.79 4.50
C PHE A 410 21.72 -8.67 4.84
N VAL A 411 20.77 -8.42 3.92
CA VAL A 411 19.80 -7.32 3.99
C VAL A 411 18.53 -7.70 3.24
N ASP A 412 17.41 -7.10 3.66
CA ASP A 412 16.10 -7.18 2.99
C ASP A 412 15.29 -5.89 3.22
N GLY A 413 14.04 -5.85 2.76
CA GLY A 413 13.18 -4.67 2.80
C GLY A 413 12.76 -4.16 4.19
N ARG A 414 13.19 -4.79 5.29
CA ARG A 414 12.88 -4.37 6.68
C ARG A 414 13.81 -3.24 7.14
N THR A 415 13.69 -2.08 6.51
CA THR A 415 14.57 -0.92 6.73
C THR A 415 14.63 -0.49 8.19
N ASP A 416 13.51 -0.62 8.90
CA ASP A 416 13.37 -0.30 10.34
C ASP A 416 14.23 -1.21 11.25
N LEU A 417 14.52 -2.43 10.81
CA LEU A 417 15.43 -3.35 11.50
C LEU A 417 16.89 -2.95 11.33
N TYR A 418 17.28 -2.59 10.10
CA TYR A 418 18.68 -2.38 9.75
C TYR A 418 19.20 -1.03 10.25
N GLY A 419 18.39 0.03 10.18
CA GLY A 419 18.75 1.38 10.57
C GLY A 419 19.62 2.11 9.54
N ASP A 420 19.74 3.41 9.72
CA ASP A 420 20.32 4.34 8.75
C ASP A 420 21.82 4.11 8.53
N ASP A 421 22.59 3.99 9.63
CA ASP A 421 24.04 3.84 9.59
C ASP A 421 24.45 2.56 8.85
N PHE A 422 23.84 1.41 9.17
CA PHE A 422 24.12 0.15 8.48
C PHE A 422 23.76 0.19 6.99
N LEU A 423 22.59 0.76 6.67
CA LEU A 423 22.16 0.83 5.28
C LEU A 423 23.05 1.74 4.46
N THR A 424 23.43 2.89 4.98
CA THR A 424 24.24 3.87 4.25
C THR A 424 25.70 3.43 4.14
N ASN A 425 26.32 3.07 5.27
CA ASN A 425 27.76 2.88 5.35
C ASN A 425 28.19 1.43 5.03
N ASP A 426 27.48 0.43 5.55
CA ASP A 426 27.85 -0.97 5.31
C ASP A 426 27.23 -1.50 4.02
N TYR A 427 25.94 -1.23 3.74
CA TYR A 427 25.26 -1.83 2.60
C TYR A 427 25.39 -1.04 1.31
N PHE A 428 24.83 0.17 1.21
CA PHE A 428 24.79 0.93 -0.06
C PHE A 428 26.18 1.33 -0.55
N ALA A 429 27.06 1.73 0.36
CA ALA A 429 28.45 2.03 0.01
C ALA A 429 29.14 0.82 -0.61
N THR A 430 28.90 -0.38 -0.10
CA THR A 430 29.46 -1.64 -0.65
C THR A 430 28.78 -2.04 -1.95
N ALA A 431 27.45 -1.99 -2.03
CA ALA A 431 26.68 -2.39 -3.21
C ALA A 431 26.99 -1.52 -4.44
N THR A 432 27.31 -0.25 -4.24
CA THR A 432 27.74 0.68 -5.29
C THR A 432 29.22 0.53 -5.69
N GLY A 433 29.98 -0.36 -5.03
CA GLY A 433 31.41 -0.54 -5.30
C GLY A 433 32.29 0.58 -4.74
N GLY A 434 31.86 1.23 -3.64
CA GLY A 434 32.63 2.28 -2.95
C GLY A 434 33.98 1.78 -2.48
N PRO A 435 34.92 2.66 -2.09
CA PRO A 435 36.34 2.30 -1.89
C PRO A 435 36.56 1.17 -0.85
N ASP A 436 35.69 1.08 0.15
CA ASP A 436 35.82 0.16 1.28
C ASP A 436 35.03 -1.15 1.11
N TRP A 437 34.50 -1.45 -0.09
CA TRP A 437 33.69 -2.65 -0.31
C TRP A 437 34.38 -3.94 0.12
N ARG A 438 35.71 -4.06 -0.06
CA ARG A 438 36.49 -5.23 0.35
C ARG A 438 36.51 -5.38 1.87
N ALA A 439 36.78 -4.27 2.58
CA ALA A 439 36.81 -4.27 4.03
C ALA A 439 35.45 -4.68 4.61
N THR A 440 34.34 -4.26 4.01
CA THR A 440 32.98 -4.67 4.42
C THR A 440 32.76 -6.15 4.17
N LEU A 441 33.10 -6.67 2.98
CA LEU A 441 32.96 -8.11 2.70
C LEU A 441 33.81 -8.97 3.64
N ASP A 442 35.00 -8.49 4.03
CA ASP A 442 35.88 -9.17 4.98
C ASP A 442 35.36 -9.09 6.41
N LYS A 443 34.87 -7.90 6.85
CA LYS A 443 34.22 -7.67 8.15
C LYS A 443 33.10 -8.68 8.41
N TYR A 444 32.28 -8.91 7.41
CA TYR A 444 31.14 -9.84 7.51
C TYR A 444 31.46 -11.27 7.04
N LYS A 445 32.73 -11.56 6.72
CA LYS A 445 33.22 -12.90 6.26
C LYS A 445 32.41 -13.43 5.07
N ILE A 446 32.07 -12.55 4.12
CA ILE A 446 31.26 -12.90 2.96
C ILE A 446 31.98 -13.90 2.06
N ASN A 447 31.33 -15.00 1.74
CA ASN A 447 31.82 -16.04 0.83
C ASN A 447 31.02 -16.12 -0.45
N LEU A 448 29.82 -15.56 -0.48
CA LEU A 448 28.87 -15.59 -1.59
C LEU A 448 28.34 -14.18 -1.84
N VAL A 449 28.31 -13.71 -3.08
CA VAL A 449 27.71 -12.43 -3.47
C VAL A 449 26.67 -12.67 -4.54
N VAL A 450 25.45 -12.17 -4.32
CA VAL A 450 24.30 -12.24 -5.24
C VAL A 450 23.80 -10.83 -5.49
N MET A 451 24.16 -10.27 -6.64
CA MET A 451 23.87 -8.86 -6.98
C MET A 451 23.31 -8.72 -8.38
N GLU A 452 22.74 -7.54 -8.66
CA GLU A 452 22.41 -7.15 -10.03
C GLU A 452 23.67 -7.14 -10.90
N ALA A 453 23.57 -7.66 -12.12
CA ALA A 453 24.70 -7.83 -13.06
C ALA A 453 25.41 -6.49 -13.35
N GLN A 454 24.66 -5.36 -13.27
CA GLN A 454 25.15 -4.01 -13.53
C GLN A 454 25.48 -3.21 -12.27
N SER A 455 25.47 -3.83 -11.08
CA SER A 455 25.81 -3.14 -9.83
C SER A 455 27.30 -2.77 -9.78
N GLY A 456 27.64 -1.71 -9.05
CA GLY A 456 29.02 -1.28 -8.87
C GLY A 456 29.89 -2.37 -8.22
N LEU A 457 29.34 -3.08 -7.24
CA LEU A 457 30.02 -4.21 -6.61
C LEU A 457 30.30 -5.36 -7.59
N ALA A 458 29.33 -5.68 -8.47
CA ALA A 458 29.52 -6.72 -9.50
C ALA A 458 30.67 -6.35 -10.45
N HIS A 459 30.75 -5.08 -10.87
CA HIS A 459 31.85 -4.59 -11.71
C HIS A 459 33.20 -4.71 -10.99
N ALA A 460 33.27 -4.34 -9.70
CA ALA A 460 34.48 -4.43 -8.91
C ALA A 460 34.94 -5.87 -8.71
N LEU A 461 34.01 -6.82 -8.51
CA LEU A 461 34.32 -8.23 -8.27
C LEU A 461 34.83 -8.96 -9.51
N ARG A 462 34.41 -8.58 -10.72
CA ARG A 462 34.87 -9.23 -11.96
C ARG A 462 36.39 -9.22 -12.15
N SER A 463 37.08 -8.21 -11.64
CA SER A 463 38.53 -8.07 -11.71
C SER A 463 39.25 -8.29 -10.38
N ALA A 464 38.50 -8.61 -9.32
CA ALA A 464 39.04 -8.69 -7.98
C ALA A 464 39.73 -10.03 -7.71
N PRO A 465 41.00 -10.05 -7.27
CA PRO A 465 41.63 -11.29 -6.85
C PRO A 465 40.91 -11.88 -5.63
N GLY A 466 40.82 -13.24 -5.62
CA GLY A 466 40.14 -13.97 -4.57
C GLY A 466 38.62 -14.14 -4.73
N TRP A 467 38.07 -13.71 -5.87
CA TRP A 467 36.69 -13.90 -6.26
C TRP A 467 36.58 -14.58 -7.62
N MET A 468 35.64 -15.47 -7.77
CA MET A 468 35.33 -16.17 -9.02
C MET A 468 33.87 -15.96 -9.37
N LEU A 469 33.61 -15.63 -10.64
CA LEU A 469 32.26 -15.59 -11.20
C LEU A 469 31.75 -17.02 -11.35
N ASP A 470 30.69 -17.38 -10.68
CA ASP A 470 30.11 -18.73 -10.68
C ASP A 470 28.86 -18.80 -11.56
N TYR A 471 28.06 -17.71 -11.58
CA TYR A 471 26.88 -17.60 -12.41
C TYR A 471 26.67 -16.17 -12.89
N GLU A 472 26.20 -16.01 -14.13
CA GLU A 472 25.79 -14.74 -14.69
C GLU A 472 24.62 -14.91 -15.68
N ASP A 473 23.62 -14.02 -15.59
CA ASP A 473 22.62 -13.81 -16.64
C ASP A 473 22.40 -12.29 -16.86
N SER A 474 21.38 -11.92 -17.65
CA SER A 474 21.07 -10.51 -17.93
C SER A 474 20.65 -9.70 -16.71
N MET A 475 20.23 -10.35 -15.64
CA MET A 475 19.72 -9.72 -14.41
C MET A 475 20.75 -9.78 -13.27
N ALA A 476 21.34 -10.93 -13.03
CA ALA A 476 22.04 -11.23 -11.80
C ALA A 476 23.39 -11.91 -12.03
N VAL A 477 24.28 -11.72 -11.07
CA VAL A 477 25.57 -12.40 -10.98
C VAL A 477 25.71 -13.05 -9.62
N VAL A 478 26.44 -14.20 -9.61
CA VAL A 478 26.89 -14.88 -8.41
C VAL A 478 28.40 -14.94 -8.40
N PHE A 479 29.02 -14.41 -7.36
CA PHE A 479 30.44 -14.56 -7.11
C PHE A 479 30.69 -15.39 -5.86
N VAL A 480 31.71 -16.25 -5.93
CA VAL A 480 32.16 -17.08 -4.82
C VAL A 480 33.58 -16.70 -4.45
N ARG A 481 33.83 -16.61 -3.14
CA ARG A 481 35.18 -16.36 -2.65
C ARG A 481 36.04 -17.61 -2.84
N VAL A 482 37.16 -17.46 -3.55
CA VAL A 482 38.14 -18.52 -3.72
C VAL A 482 39.13 -18.42 -2.57
N ASN A 483 39.16 -19.44 -1.70
CA ASN A 483 40.21 -19.54 -0.67
C ASN A 483 41.55 -19.63 -1.42
N LYS A 484 42.49 -18.76 -1.06
CA LYS A 484 43.89 -19.01 -1.47
C LYS A 484 44.28 -20.39 -0.93
N ILE A 485 44.49 -21.35 -1.86
CA ILE A 485 45.13 -22.61 -1.58
C ILE A 485 46.56 -22.34 -1.11
#